data_50d18a71a029ae506056acddc4e4a4ec
#
_entry.id   50d18a71a029ae506056acddc4e4a4ec
#
_cell.length_a   1.000
_cell.length_b   1.000
_cell.length_c   1.000
_cell.angle_alpha   90.00
_cell.angle_beta   90.00
_cell.angle_gamma   90.00
#
_symmetry.space_group_name_H-M   'P 1'
#
loop_
_entity.id
_entity.type
_entity.pdbx_description
1 polymer ?
#
loop_
_entity_poly.entity_id
_entity_poly.type
_entity_poly.pdbx_seq_one_letter_code
_entity_poly.pdbx_strand_id
1 'polypeptide(L)'
;MAHQLDEHTLIAGQIAPADVAALAEQGVTMIINNRPDGEDAGQPTSAEIEAAARAAGIEYRHVPIARGMGPTDVEAMRDALHAAGDGRCFIYCRSGNRSALAWAVARSEDGVSRAELARCVGGAGFDLAPVSHLLRD
;
A
#
# COMPACT_ATOMS: atom_id res chain seq x y z
N MET A 1 -3.99 -5.40 -11.96
CA MET A 1 -2.73 -4.98 -12.59
C MET A 1 -1.98 -4.04 -11.66
N ALA A 2 -0.72 -4.31 -11.41
CA ALA A 2 0.09 -3.48 -10.52
C ALA A 2 0.78 -2.37 -11.30
N HIS A 3 0.99 -1.23 -10.64
CA HIS A 3 1.74 -0.10 -11.20
C HIS A 3 2.94 0.19 -10.31
N GLN A 4 4.00 0.70 -10.90
CA GLN A 4 5.18 1.13 -10.15
C GLN A 4 4.89 2.49 -9.52
N LEU A 5 5.05 2.61 -8.21
CA LEU A 5 4.83 3.85 -7.49
C LEU A 5 6.15 4.58 -7.28
N ASP A 6 7.14 3.90 -6.71
CA ASP A 6 8.52 4.36 -6.70
C ASP A 6 9.41 3.15 -6.99
N GLU A 7 10.72 3.30 -6.85
CA GLU A 7 11.65 2.22 -7.22
C GLU A 7 11.52 0.98 -6.35
N HIS A 8 10.90 1.10 -5.17
CA HIS A 8 10.74 -0.01 -4.24
C HIS A 8 9.29 -0.45 -4.03
N THR A 9 8.32 0.28 -4.58
CA THR A 9 6.91 0.09 -4.23
C THR A 9 6.04 -0.13 -5.45
N LEU A 10 5.28 -1.24 -5.42
CA LEU A 10 4.22 -1.52 -6.39
C LEU A 10 2.87 -1.25 -5.75
N ILE A 11 1.89 -0.82 -6.54
CA ILE A 11 0.54 -0.52 -6.05
C ILE A 11 -0.50 -1.18 -6.95
N ALA A 12 -1.56 -1.69 -6.35
CA ALA A 12 -2.64 -2.36 -7.10
C ALA A 12 -3.97 -2.28 -6.37
N GLY A 13 -5.02 -2.74 -7.04
CA GLY A 13 -6.30 -3.03 -6.42
C GLY A 13 -6.27 -4.41 -5.78
N GLN A 14 -7.43 -4.87 -5.33
CA GLN A 14 -7.57 -6.14 -4.62
C GLN A 14 -6.94 -7.32 -5.35
N ILE A 15 -6.20 -8.13 -4.61
CA ILE A 15 -5.58 -9.37 -5.11
C ILE A 15 -6.27 -10.58 -4.50
N ALA A 16 -6.07 -11.75 -5.13
CA ALA A 16 -6.52 -13.03 -4.60
C ALA A 16 -5.34 -13.76 -3.97
N PRO A 17 -5.59 -14.71 -3.05
CA PRO A 17 -4.50 -15.52 -2.48
C PRO A 17 -3.63 -16.18 -3.56
N ALA A 18 -4.25 -16.61 -4.66
CA ALA A 18 -3.51 -17.25 -5.76
C ALA A 18 -2.51 -16.33 -6.45
N ASP A 19 -2.67 -15.01 -6.31
CA ASP A 19 -1.76 -14.06 -6.96
C ASP A 19 -0.45 -13.90 -6.20
N VAL A 20 -0.40 -14.31 -4.93
CA VAL A 20 0.72 -14.00 -4.04
C VAL A 20 2.02 -14.70 -4.48
N ALA A 21 1.92 -15.93 -4.98
CA ALA A 21 3.10 -16.65 -5.44
C ALA A 21 3.84 -15.90 -6.56
N ALA A 22 3.08 -15.29 -7.47
CA ALA A 22 3.67 -14.51 -8.57
C ALA A 22 4.37 -13.25 -8.04
N LEU A 23 3.83 -12.66 -6.98
CA LEU A 23 4.47 -11.50 -6.35
C LEU A 23 5.81 -11.89 -5.74
N ALA A 24 5.89 -13.05 -5.10
CA ALA A 24 7.15 -13.57 -4.56
C ALA A 24 8.18 -13.73 -5.67
N GLU A 25 7.77 -14.24 -6.82
CA GLU A 25 8.65 -14.41 -7.98
C GLU A 25 9.14 -13.06 -8.52
N GLN A 26 8.36 -12.02 -8.33
CA GLN A 26 8.73 -10.66 -8.75
C GLN A 26 9.62 -9.95 -7.72
N GLY A 27 9.99 -10.64 -6.65
CA GLY A 27 10.87 -10.09 -5.64
C GLY A 27 10.17 -9.31 -4.54
N VAL A 28 8.86 -9.41 -4.44
CA VAL A 28 8.12 -8.74 -3.36
C VAL A 28 8.46 -9.37 -2.01
N THR A 29 8.84 -8.56 -1.04
CA THR A 29 9.21 -9.01 0.30
C THR A 29 8.22 -8.58 1.37
N MET A 30 7.35 -7.62 1.07
CA MET A 30 6.34 -7.10 2.00
C MET A 30 5.06 -6.80 1.25
N ILE A 31 3.93 -7.26 1.80
CA ILE A 31 2.60 -6.88 1.31
C ILE A 31 1.92 -6.04 2.40
N ILE A 32 1.41 -4.87 2.01
CA ILE A 32 0.61 -4.02 2.90
C ILE A 32 -0.80 -3.95 2.33
N ASN A 33 -1.76 -4.39 3.13
CA ASN A 33 -3.18 -4.39 2.78
C ASN A 33 -3.87 -3.21 3.47
N ASN A 34 -4.32 -2.23 2.69
CA ASN A 34 -5.01 -1.06 3.21
C ASN A 34 -6.54 -1.21 3.18
N ARG A 35 -7.04 -2.37 2.82
CA ARG A 35 -8.49 -2.59 2.69
C ARG A 35 -9.06 -3.23 3.94
N PRO A 36 -10.11 -2.63 4.56
CA PRO A 36 -10.83 -3.31 5.64
C PRO A 36 -11.52 -4.57 5.12
N ASP A 37 -11.64 -5.58 5.96
CA ASP A 37 -12.38 -6.78 5.62
C ASP A 37 -13.86 -6.46 5.48
N GLY A 38 -14.55 -7.25 4.67
CA GLY A 38 -16.01 -7.19 4.60
C GLY A 38 -16.60 -6.03 3.81
N GLU A 39 -15.81 -5.35 2.99
CA GLU A 39 -16.36 -4.28 2.16
C GLU A 39 -17.25 -4.82 1.02
N ASP A 40 -16.92 -6.01 0.52
CA ASP A 40 -17.71 -6.68 -0.51
C ASP A 40 -17.89 -8.15 -0.13
N ALA A 41 -18.99 -8.75 -0.58
CA ALA A 41 -19.34 -10.13 -0.22
C ALA A 41 -18.28 -11.15 -0.67
N GLY A 42 -17.68 -10.96 -1.84
CA GLY A 42 -16.70 -11.91 -2.37
C GLY A 42 -15.26 -11.58 -2.06
N GLN A 43 -15.05 -10.59 -1.21
CA GLN A 43 -13.70 -10.11 -0.91
C GLN A 43 -12.88 -11.15 -0.14
N PRO A 44 -11.65 -11.48 -0.58
CA PRO A 44 -10.76 -12.28 0.25
C PRO A 44 -10.48 -11.57 1.58
N THR A 45 -10.43 -12.34 2.66
CA THR A 45 -10.15 -11.75 3.97
C THR A 45 -8.66 -11.44 4.12
N SER A 46 -8.35 -10.52 5.04
CA SER A 46 -6.97 -10.24 5.40
C SER A 46 -6.24 -11.53 5.83
N ALA A 47 -6.91 -12.38 6.61
CA ALA A 47 -6.31 -13.63 7.06
C ALA A 47 -5.95 -14.56 5.89
N GLU A 48 -6.77 -14.62 4.86
CA GLU A 48 -6.50 -15.43 3.68
C GLU A 48 -5.26 -14.93 2.91
N ILE A 49 -5.16 -13.61 2.75
CA ILE A 49 -4.00 -13.04 2.07
C ILE A 49 -2.75 -13.20 2.92
N GLU A 50 -2.87 -13.00 4.22
CA GLU A 50 -1.74 -13.19 5.14
C GLU A 50 -1.21 -14.62 5.09
N ALA A 51 -2.10 -15.61 5.09
CA ALA A 51 -1.70 -17.02 5.02
C ALA A 51 -0.92 -17.29 3.72
N ALA A 52 -1.40 -16.75 2.59
CA ALA A 52 -0.73 -16.91 1.32
C ALA A 52 0.65 -16.22 1.33
N ALA A 53 0.74 -15.05 1.92
CA ALA A 53 2.01 -14.31 2.03
C ALA A 53 3.03 -15.10 2.84
N ARG A 54 2.61 -15.63 4.00
CA ARG A 54 3.49 -16.42 4.87
C ARG A 54 3.97 -17.68 4.15
N ALA A 55 3.08 -18.35 3.42
CA ALA A 55 3.45 -19.53 2.66
C ALA A 55 4.48 -19.22 1.57
N ALA A 56 4.46 -18.01 1.03
CA ALA A 56 5.38 -17.57 -0.02
C ALA A 56 6.63 -16.88 0.55
N GLY A 57 6.76 -16.78 1.87
CA GLY A 57 7.91 -16.13 2.51
C GLY A 57 7.87 -14.60 2.45
N ILE A 58 6.69 -14.03 2.27
CA ILE A 58 6.51 -12.56 2.19
C ILE A 58 5.97 -12.06 3.53
N GLU A 59 6.53 -10.98 4.05
CA GLU A 59 5.99 -10.33 5.24
C GLU A 59 4.66 -9.64 4.90
N TYR A 60 3.80 -9.52 5.90
CA TYR A 60 2.46 -9.00 5.70
C TYR A 60 2.08 -8.03 6.82
N ARG A 61 1.44 -6.91 6.42
CA ARG A 61 0.86 -5.95 7.36
C ARG A 61 -0.54 -5.59 6.90
N HIS A 62 -1.49 -5.58 7.83
CA HIS A 62 -2.84 -5.09 7.56
C HIS A 62 -2.97 -3.70 8.19
N VAL A 63 -3.09 -2.68 7.35
CA VAL A 63 -3.26 -1.29 7.78
C VAL A 63 -4.55 -0.77 7.16
N PRO A 64 -5.71 -1.24 7.68
CA PRO A 64 -7.00 -0.92 7.05
C PRO A 64 -7.34 0.57 7.19
N ILE A 65 -7.78 1.16 6.07
CA ILE A 65 -8.19 2.55 6.03
C ILE A 65 -9.62 2.58 5.50
N ALA A 66 -10.57 2.91 6.37
CA ALA A 66 -12.00 2.88 6.00
C ALA A 66 -12.46 4.22 5.45
N ARG A 67 -12.44 5.26 6.26
CA ARG A 67 -12.87 6.60 5.89
C ARG A 67 -11.90 7.62 6.46
N GLY A 68 -11.39 8.44 5.58
CA GLY A 68 -10.42 9.43 6.00
C GLY A 68 -9.17 8.75 6.54
N MET A 69 -8.18 9.54 6.83
CA MET A 69 -6.91 9.01 7.27
C MET A 69 -6.50 9.79 8.51
N GLY A 70 -6.50 9.12 9.65
CA GLY A 70 -6.09 9.75 10.90
C GLY A 70 -4.61 9.56 11.16
N PRO A 71 -4.09 10.24 12.19
CA PRO A 71 -2.66 10.13 12.55
C PRO A 71 -2.22 8.69 12.85
N THR A 72 -3.08 7.89 13.46
CA THR A 72 -2.77 6.49 13.77
C THR A 72 -2.58 5.67 12.49
N ASP A 73 -3.41 5.93 11.48
CA ASP A 73 -3.31 5.24 10.19
C ASP A 73 -1.99 5.59 9.51
N VAL A 74 -1.62 6.86 9.53
CA VAL A 74 -0.37 7.35 8.94
C VAL A 74 0.83 6.70 9.63
N GLU A 75 0.81 6.64 10.97
CA GLU A 75 1.89 6.04 11.73
C GLU A 75 2.03 4.55 11.41
N ALA A 76 0.91 3.83 11.38
CA ALA A 76 0.94 2.40 11.03
C ALA A 76 1.46 2.18 9.62
N MET A 77 1.08 3.04 8.66
CA MET A 77 1.56 2.94 7.31
C MET A 77 3.07 3.21 7.22
N ARG A 78 3.55 4.23 7.94
CA ARG A 78 4.98 4.51 8.01
C ARG A 78 5.76 3.33 8.57
N ASP A 79 5.26 2.76 9.68
CA ASP A 79 5.92 1.62 10.32
C ASP A 79 6.02 0.44 9.35
N ALA A 80 4.95 0.17 8.60
CA ALA A 80 4.93 -0.92 7.63
C ALA A 80 5.93 -0.68 6.49
N LEU A 81 5.96 0.55 5.96
CA LEU A 81 6.89 0.90 4.90
C LEU A 81 8.34 0.83 5.38
N HIS A 82 8.60 1.29 6.61
CA HIS A 82 9.96 1.21 7.19
C HIS A 82 10.38 -0.24 7.41
N ALA A 83 9.43 -1.10 7.81
CA ALA A 83 9.72 -2.52 8.00
C ALA A 83 10.12 -3.22 6.70
N ALA A 84 9.62 -2.73 5.55
CA ALA A 84 10.01 -3.27 4.26
C ALA A 84 11.46 -2.95 3.91
N GLY A 85 12.02 -1.89 4.49
CA GLY A 85 13.42 -1.50 4.27
C GLY A 85 13.73 -1.29 2.80
N ASP A 86 14.81 -1.92 2.32
CA ASP A 86 15.22 -1.83 0.93
C ASP A 86 14.54 -2.87 0.04
N GLY A 87 13.66 -3.68 0.60
CA GLY A 87 12.95 -4.70 -0.14
C GLY A 87 11.86 -4.10 -1.03
N ARG A 88 11.30 -4.95 -1.87
CA ARG A 88 10.20 -4.55 -2.75
C ARG A 88 8.88 -4.71 -2.01
N CYS A 89 8.15 -3.60 -1.89
CA CYS A 89 6.88 -3.54 -1.18
C CYS A 89 5.71 -3.50 -2.15
N PHE A 90 4.67 -4.26 -1.85
CA PHE A 90 3.44 -4.27 -2.65
C PHE A 90 2.30 -3.78 -1.77
N ILE A 91 1.67 -2.65 -2.16
CA ILE A 91 0.58 -2.09 -1.39
C ILE A 91 -0.72 -2.16 -2.20
N TYR A 92 -1.83 -2.45 -1.52
CA TYR A 92 -3.10 -2.54 -2.22
C TYR A 92 -4.28 -2.18 -1.33
N CYS A 93 -5.38 -1.83 -1.97
CA CYS A 93 -6.69 -1.69 -1.35
C CYS A 93 -7.71 -2.15 -2.39
N ARG A 94 -8.94 -1.64 -2.39
CA ARG A 94 -9.92 -2.07 -3.38
C ARG A 94 -9.51 -1.69 -4.80
N SER A 95 -9.10 -0.44 -5.01
CA SER A 95 -8.75 0.10 -6.33
C SER A 95 -7.31 0.61 -6.42
N GLY A 96 -6.60 0.66 -5.30
CA GLY A 96 -5.28 1.26 -5.19
C GLY A 96 -5.32 2.70 -4.67
N ASN A 97 -6.46 3.36 -4.73
CA ASN A 97 -6.54 4.78 -4.37
C ASN A 97 -6.17 5.07 -2.91
N ARG A 98 -6.77 4.35 -1.96
CA ARG A 98 -6.44 4.55 -0.53
C ARG A 98 -4.97 4.27 -0.25
N SER A 99 -4.44 3.24 -0.90
CA SER A 99 -3.02 2.90 -0.74
C SER A 99 -2.12 4.00 -1.26
N ALA A 100 -2.45 4.59 -2.42
CA ALA A 100 -1.67 5.71 -2.96
C ALA A 100 -1.65 6.89 -2.00
N LEU A 101 -2.83 7.24 -1.46
CA LEU A 101 -2.94 8.37 -0.54
C LEU A 101 -2.22 8.11 0.79
N ALA A 102 -2.37 6.91 1.35
CA ALA A 102 -1.69 6.53 2.58
C ALA A 102 -0.18 6.54 2.41
N TRP A 103 0.30 6.00 1.28
CA TRP A 103 1.72 6.01 0.97
C TRP A 103 2.25 7.45 0.89
N ALA A 104 1.53 8.33 0.19
CA ALA A 104 1.96 9.72 0.01
C ALA A 104 2.05 10.46 1.34
N VAL A 105 1.04 10.33 2.20
CA VAL A 105 1.05 11.02 3.51
C VAL A 105 2.17 10.46 4.38
N ALA A 106 2.37 9.14 4.40
CA ALA A 106 3.43 8.51 5.17
C ALA A 106 4.81 8.99 4.70
N ARG A 107 5.03 9.04 3.39
CA ARG A 107 6.31 9.48 2.82
C ARG A 107 6.54 10.97 3.00
N SER A 108 5.46 11.76 3.02
CA SER A 108 5.56 13.19 3.36
C SER A 108 6.11 13.37 4.77
N GLU A 109 5.66 12.53 5.71
CA GLU A 109 6.18 12.54 7.08
C GLU A 109 7.66 12.15 7.13
N ASP A 110 8.11 11.36 6.17
CA ASP A 110 9.51 10.96 6.07
C ASP A 110 10.37 11.99 5.35
N GLY A 111 9.78 13.09 4.90
CA GLY A 111 10.53 14.17 4.28
C GLY A 111 10.57 14.16 2.75
N VAL A 112 9.81 13.27 2.10
CA VAL A 112 9.74 13.28 0.63
C VAL A 112 8.93 14.52 0.20
N SER A 113 9.44 15.24 -0.79
CA SER A 113 8.82 16.50 -1.22
C SER A 113 7.46 16.28 -1.87
N ARG A 114 6.62 17.29 -1.75
CA ARG A 114 5.30 17.28 -2.40
C ARG A 114 5.41 17.06 -3.91
N ALA A 115 6.39 17.68 -4.55
CA ALA A 115 6.59 17.53 -5.98
C ALA A 115 6.92 16.09 -6.36
N GLU A 116 7.78 15.44 -5.58
CA GLU A 116 8.15 14.05 -5.83
C GLU A 116 6.96 13.11 -5.60
N LEU A 117 6.19 13.35 -4.54
CA LEU A 117 4.99 12.54 -4.26
C LEU A 117 3.97 12.67 -5.39
N ALA A 118 3.76 13.89 -5.87
CA ALA A 118 2.82 14.14 -6.98
C ALA A 118 3.28 13.42 -8.25
N ARG A 119 4.58 13.42 -8.51
CA ARG A 119 5.14 12.73 -9.67
C ARG A 119 4.90 11.22 -9.57
N CYS A 120 5.19 10.63 -8.41
CA CYS A 120 5.03 9.18 -8.21
C CYS A 120 3.57 8.77 -8.31
N VAL A 121 2.70 9.46 -7.60
CA VAL A 121 1.27 9.12 -7.53
C VAL A 121 0.60 9.36 -8.89
N GLY A 122 0.93 10.48 -9.53
CA GLY A 122 0.41 10.78 -10.87
C GLY A 122 0.88 9.77 -11.91
N GLY A 123 2.14 9.35 -11.82
CA GLY A 123 2.69 8.34 -12.73
C GLY A 123 2.01 6.99 -12.58
N ALA A 124 1.48 6.68 -11.40
CA ALA A 124 0.73 5.44 -11.17
C ALA A 124 -0.77 5.60 -11.48
N GLY A 125 -1.20 6.79 -11.88
CA GLY A 125 -2.58 7.01 -12.29
C GLY A 125 -3.52 7.51 -11.20
N PHE A 126 -2.98 8.03 -10.10
CA PHE A 126 -3.78 8.52 -8.98
C PHE A 126 -3.59 10.03 -8.77
N ASP A 127 -4.42 10.61 -7.90
CA ASP A 127 -4.45 12.05 -7.65
C ASP A 127 -4.28 12.31 -6.15
N LEU A 128 -3.34 13.18 -5.79
CA LEU A 128 -3.07 13.56 -4.40
C LEU A 128 -4.06 14.56 -3.82
N ALA A 129 -4.91 15.18 -4.64
CA ALA A 129 -5.78 16.27 -4.18
C ALA A 129 -6.51 15.97 -2.87
N PRO A 130 -7.08 14.76 -2.68
CA PRO A 130 -7.84 14.48 -1.45
C PRO A 130 -7.02 14.59 -0.15
N VAL A 131 -5.70 14.45 -0.22
CA VAL A 131 -4.84 14.51 0.97
C VAL A 131 -3.82 15.64 0.91
N SER A 132 -3.97 16.54 -0.05
CA SER A 132 -2.99 17.61 -0.26
C SER A 132 -2.79 18.45 1.03
N HIS A 133 -3.84 18.65 1.81
CA HIS A 133 -3.78 19.39 3.07
C HIS A 133 -3.00 18.67 4.18
N LEU A 134 -2.72 17.37 4.00
CA LEU A 134 -1.95 16.58 4.97
C LEU A 134 -0.47 16.50 4.60
N LEU A 135 -0.10 16.93 3.41
CA LEU A 135 1.28 16.86 2.95
C LEU A 135 2.08 18.06 3.46
N ARG A 136 3.34 17.81 3.80
CA ARG A 136 4.26 18.85 4.24
C ARG A 136 4.74 19.68 3.06
N ASP A 137 5.22 20.86 3.37
CA ASP A 137 5.74 21.89 2.46
C ASP A 137 4.73 22.22 1.35
#